data_03a9a84f173bf747fab5360cac788a86
#
_entry.id   03a9a84f173bf747fab5360cac788a86
#
_cell.length_a   1.000
_cell.length_b   1.000
_cell.length_c   1.000
_cell.angle_alpha   90.00
_cell.angle_beta   90.00
_cell.angle_gamma   90.00
#
_symmetry.space_group_name_H-M   'P 1'
#
loop_
_entity.id
_entity.type
_entity.pdbx_description
1 polymer ?
#
loop_
_entity_poly.entity_id
_entity_poly.type
_entity_poly.pdbx_seq_one_letter_code
_entity_poly.pdbx_strand_id
1 'polypeptide(L)'
;MTGHANYADYNASKAGVILLARTLALELAPNVRVNAICPGYVLTPMQQLEYTPAMIEQLNRAIPLGRHATPEEVAGLFAFLASPEAAYITGQTIVIDGGELA
;
A
#
# COMPACT_ATOMS: atom_id res chain seq x y z
N MET A 1 -10.34 -1.01 6.14
CA MET A 1 -9.30 0.04 6.26
C MET A 1 -9.45 0.71 7.63
N THR A 2 -8.35 0.90 8.33
CA THR A 2 -8.37 1.49 9.67
C THR A 2 -8.23 3.01 9.58
N GLY A 3 -9.07 3.75 10.32
CA GLY A 3 -8.95 5.20 10.41
C GLY A 3 -7.91 5.60 11.46
N HIS A 4 -7.35 6.78 11.30
CA HIS A 4 -6.41 7.38 12.25
C HIS A 4 -6.92 8.74 12.68
N ALA A 5 -6.72 9.09 13.95
CA ALA A 5 -7.08 10.41 14.46
C ALA A 5 -6.31 11.50 13.71
N ASN A 6 -6.98 12.59 13.36
CA ASN A 6 -6.40 13.74 12.66
C ASN A 6 -5.95 13.46 11.22
N TYR A 7 -6.41 12.35 10.61
CA TYR A 7 -6.09 11.99 9.23
C TYR A 7 -7.33 11.84 8.36
N ALA A 8 -8.39 12.58 8.67
CA ALA A 8 -9.67 12.48 7.94
C ALA A 8 -9.49 12.72 6.44
N ASP A 9 -8.74 13.75 6.05
CA ASP A 9 -8.50 14.07 4.64
C ASP A 9 -7.70 12.97 3.95
N TYR A 10 -6.70 12.43 4.62
CA TYR A 10 -5.89 11.33 4.10
C TYR A 10 -6.73 10.08 3.90
N ASN A 11 -7.55 9.72 4.90
CA ASN A 11 -8.44 8.56 4.81
C ASN A 11 -9.46 8.71 3.69
N ALA A 12 -10.04 9.89 3.54
CA ALA A 12 -11.00 10.17 2.48
C ALA A 12 -10.35 10.06 1.10
N SER A 13 -9.15 10.62 0.92
CA SER A 13 -8.40 10.54 -0.33
C SER A 13 -8.06 9.10 -0.68
N LYS A 14 -7.63 8.31 0.31
CA LYS A 14 -7.28 6.91 0.10
C LYS A 14 -8.49 6.07 -0.28
N ALA A 15 -9.62 6.27 0.41
CA ALA A 15 -10.88 5.60 0.07
C ALA A 15 -11.34 5.98 -1.33
N GLY A 16 -11.17 7.24 -1.73
CA GLY A 16 -11.48 7.72 -3.07
C GLY A 16 -10.66 7.03 -4.15
N VAL A 17 -9.36 6.86 -3.92
CA VAL A 17 -8.48 6.15 -4.86
C VAL A 17 -8.90 4.69 -5.01
N ILE A 18 -9.25 4.02 -3.92
CA ILE A 18 -9.68 2.63 -3.95
C ILE A 18 -10.97 2.48 -4.76
N LEU A 19 -11.94 3.34 -4.51
CA LEU A 19 -13.22 3.31 -5.22
C LEU A 19 -13.04 3.64 -6.70
N LEU A 20 -12.21 4.64 -7.01
CA LEU A 20 -11.89 4.99 -8.39
C LEU A 20 -11.24 3.83 -9.12
N ALA A 21 -10.30 3.13 -8.49
CA ALA A 21 -9.65 1.97 -9.08
C ALA A 21 -10.67 0.87 -9.41
N ARG A 22 -11.62 0.61 -8.52
CA ARG A 22 -12.69 -0.36 -8.77
C ARG A 22 -13.57 0.04 -9.94
N THR A 23 -13.97 1.31 -9.99
CA THR A 23 -14.81 1.83 -11.08
C THR A 23 -14.07 1.73 -12.41
N LEU A 24 -12.82 2.15 -12.46
CA LEU A 24 -12.01 2.07 -13.68
C LEU A 24 -11.78 0.63 -14.11
N ALA A 25 -11.62 -0.29 -13.17
CA ALA A 25 -11.47 -1.70 -13.50
C ALA A 25 -12.70 -2.24 -14.26
N LEU A 26 -13.88 -1.85 -13.81
CA LEU A 26 -15.12 -2.24 -14.47
C LEU A 26 -15.30 -1.58 -15.84
N GLU A 27 -14.98 -0.29 -15.93
CA GLU A 27 -15.15 0.48 -17.17
C GLU A 27 -14.16 0.07 -18.26
N LEU A 28 -12.93 -0.26 -17.87
CA LEU A 28 -11.85 -0.53 -18.81
C LEU A 28 -11.66 -2.02 -19.11
N ALA A 29 -12.39 -2.90 -18.43
CA ALA A 29 -12.37 -4.32 -18.77
C ALA A 29 -12.98 -4.54 -20.17
N PRO A 30 -12.51 -5.53 -20.92
CA PRO A 30 -11.44 -6.46 -20.61
C PRO A 30 -10.04 -5.99 -21.03
N ASN A 31 -9.90 -4.78 -21.52
CA ASN A 31 -8.68 -4.32 -22.18
C ASN A 31 -7.60 -3.85 -21.21
N VAL A 32 -8.01 -3.33 -20.04
CA VAL A 32 -7.09 -2.78 -19.05
C VAL A 32 -7.45 -3.31 -17.67
N ARG A 33 -6.45 -3.75 -16.94
CA ARG A 33 -6.57 -4.11 -15.52
C ARG A 33 -6.20 -2.91 -14.66
N VAL A 34 -6.96 -2.69 -13.58
CA VAL A 34 -6.72 -1.60 -12.64
C VAL A 34 -6.78 -2.14 -11.23
N ASN A 35 -5.71 -1.98 -10.48
CA ASN A 35 -5.61 -2.40 -9.08
C ASN A 35 -5.03 -1.27 -8.25
N ALA A 36 -5.35 -1.25 -6.96
CA ALA A 36 -4.78 -0.32 -6.01
C ALA A 36 -3.83 -1.04 -5.07
N ILE A 37 -2.70 -0.42 -4.75
CA ILE A 37 -1.76 -0.93 -3.77
C ILE A 37 -1.74 0.02 -2.58
N CYS A 38 -1.90 -0.54 -1.39
CA CYS A 38 -1.88 0.20 -0.13
C CYS A 38 -0.67 -0.26 0.70
N PRO A 39 0.48 0.40 0.58
CA PRO A 39 1.63 0.05 1.40
C PRO A 39 1.45 0.58 2.82
N GLY A 40 2.02 -0.14 3.79
CA GLY A 40 2.20 0.35 5.15
C GLY A 40 3.44 1.23 5.25
N TYR A 41 4.21 1.06 6.34
CA TYR A 41 5.43 1.84 6.50
C TYR A 41 6.52 1.35 5.56
N VAL A 42 6.99 2.28 4.73
CA VAL A 42 8.14 2.07 3.83
C VAL A 42 9.19 3.12 4.20
N LEU A 43 10.36 2.67 4.64
CA LEU A 43 11.40 3.60 5.07
C LEU A 43 12.20 4.07 3.85
N THR A 44 11.91 5.28 3.40
CA THR A 44 12.65 5.93 2.32
C THR A 44 13.90 6.61 2.86
N PRO A 45 14.90 6.91 2.02
CA PRO A 45 16.08 7.67 2.46
C PRO A 45 15.74 9.00 3.14
N MET A 46 14.72 9.69 2.67
CA MET A 46 14.27 10.96 3.27
C MET A 46 13.78 10.74 4.71
N GLN A 47 12.98 9.70 4.94
CA GLN A 47 12.46 9.38 6.27
C GLN A 47 13.58 8.91 7.21
N GLN A 48 14.61 8.23 6.68
CA GLN A 48 15.76 7.84 7.48
C GLN A 48 16.50 9.05 8.04
N LEU A 49 16.49 10.18 7.34
CA LEU A 49 17.08 11.41 7.81
C LEU A 49 16.21 12.13 8.85
N GLU A 50 14.89 12.01 8.74
CA GLU A 50 13.94 12.67 9.62
C GLU A 50 13.71 11.90 10.92
N TYR A 51 13.77 10.58 10.89
CA TYR A 51 13.44 9.74 12.03
C TYR A 51 14.69 9.32 12.79
N THR A 52 14.61 9.39 14.13
CA THR A 52 15.66 8.84 14.98
C THR A 52 15.60 7.32 14.97
N PRO A 53 16.72 6.62 15.28
CA PRO A 53 16.68 5.16 15.42
C PRO A 53 15.62 4.66 16.40
N ALA A 54 15.40 5.40 17.49
CA ALA A 54 14.38 5.05 18.48
C ALA A 54 12.96 5.15 17.90
N MET A 55 12.69 6.15 17.07
CA MET A 55 11.40 6.30 16.38
C MET A 55 11.15 5.16 15.41
N ILE A 56 12.17 4.78 14.64
CA ILE A 56 12.08 3.67 13.69
C ILE A 56 11.81 2.36 14.44
N GLU A 57 12.49 2.12 15.53
CA GLU A 57 12.28 0.93 16.36
C GLU A 57 10.85 0.87 16.90
N GLN A 58 10.34 2.00 17.37
CA GLN A 58 8.97 2.08 17.88
C GLN A 58 7.95 1.79 16.79
N LEU A 59 8.14 2.34 15.58
CA LEU A 59 7.27 2.05 14.44
C LEU A 59 7.30 0.56 14.08
N ASN A 60 8.49 -0.04 14.07
CA ASN A 60 8.65 -1.44 13.75
C ASN A 60 7.95 -2.37 14.75
N ARG A 61 7.89 -1.98 16.02
CA ARG A 61 7.20 -2.78 17.05
C ARG A 61 5.69 -2.88 16.80
N ALA A 62 5.11 -1.88 16.15
CA ALA A 62 3.69 -1.88 15.83
C ALA A 62 3.34 -2.76 14.62
N ILE A 63 4.34 -3.26 13.91
CA ILE A 63 4.16 -4.08 12.72
C ILE A 63 4.33 -5.55 13.09
N PRO A 64 3.34 -6.41 12.83
CA PRO A 64 3.44 -7.84 13.17
C PRO A 64 4.69 -8.53 12.63
N LEU A 65 5.14 -8.21 11.41
CA LEU A 65 6.38 -8.76 10.88
C LEU A 65 7.64 -8.15 11.52
N GLY A 66 7.49 -7.14 12.38
CA GLY A 66 8.57 -6.58 13.18
C GLY A 66 9.47 -5.58 12.47
N ARG A 67 9.13 -5.22 11.25
CA ARG A 67 9.92 -4.27 10.48
C ARG A 67 9.08 -3.55 9.43
N HIS A 68 9.53 -2.36 9.04
CA HIS A 68 9.00 -1.65 7.87
C HIS A 68 9.38 -2.38 6.57
N ALA A 69 8.66 -2.07 5.49
CA ALA A 69 8.98 -2.61 4.17
C ALA A 69 10.17 -1.86 3.56
N THR A 70 10.86 -2.53 2.65
CA THR A 70 11.82 -1.88 1.77
C THR A 70 11.11 -1.39 0.50
N PRO A 71 11.64 -0.35 -0.16
CA PRO A 71 11.09 0.06 -1.47
C PRO A 71 11.09 -1.08 -2.48
N GLU A 72 12.08 -1.96 -2.45
CA GLU A 72 12.19 -3.11 -3.35
C GLU A 72 11.06 -4.10 -3.15
N GLU A 73 10.63 -4.30 -1.90
CA GLU A 73 9.50 -5.21 -1.61
C GLU A 73 8.20 -4.67 -2.21
N VAL A 74 7.97 -3.37 -2.11
CA VAL A 74 6.79 -2.73 -2.72
C VAL A 74 6.90 -2.76 -4.25
N ALA A 75 8.08 -2.48 -4.78
CA ALA A 75 8.32 -2.55 -6.23
C ALA A 75 8.09 -3.95 -6.79
N GLY A 76 8.43 -5.00 -6.02
CA GLY A 76 8.17 -6.38 -6.41
C GLY A 76 6.68 -6.67 -6.60
N LEU A 77 5.83 -6.12 -5.76
CA LEU A 77 4.39 -6.26 -5.91
C LEU A 77 3.88 -5.54 -7.17
N PHE A 78 4.36 -4.33 -7.44
CA PHE A 78 4.03 -3.62 -8.67
C PHE A 78 4.44 -4.43 -9.91
N ALA A 79 5.65 -4.97 -9.90
CA ALA A 79 6.16 -5.78 -11.00
C ALA A 79 5.31 -7.02 -11.22
N PHE A 80 4.90 -7.71 -10.16
CA PHE A 80 4.02 -8.86 -10.25
C PHE A 80 2.68 -8.48 -10.88
N LEU A 81 2.05 -7.40 -10.39
CA LEU A 81 0.75 -6.98 -10.89
C LEU A 81 0.79 -6.53 -12.35
N ALA A 82 1.93 -6.04 -12.81
CA ALA A 82 2.14 -5.67 -14.21
C ALA A 82 2.45 -6.88 -15.11
N SER A 83 2.73 -8.04 -14.52
CA SER A 83 3.15 -9.23 -15.27
C SER A 83 1.96 -10.04 -15.81
N PRO A 84 2.19 -10.92 -16.80
CA PRO A 84 1.15 -11.83 -17.30
C PRO A 84 0.60 -12.78 -16.23
N GLU A 85 1.39 -13.07 -15.18
CA GLU A 85 0.96 -13.93 -14.08
C GLU A 85 -0.21 -13.32 -13.29
N ALA A 86 -0.37 -12.01 -13.34
CA ALA A 86 -1.48 -11.29 -12.70
C ALA A 86 -2.64 -11.00 -13.68
N ALA A 87 -2.71 -11.70 -14.80
CA ALA A 87 -3.68 -11.40 -15.86
C ALA A 87 -5.14 -11.51 -15.43
N TYR A 88 -5.44 -12.26 -14.38
CA TYR A 88 -6.81 -12.43 -13.89
C TYR A 88 -7.11 -11.56 -12.67
N ILE A 89 -6.23 -10.63 -12.31
CA ILE A 89 -6.37 -9.75 -11.15
C ILE A 89 -6.72 -8.35 -11.62
N THR A 90 -7.93 -7.89 -11.30
CA THR A 90 -8.36 -6.51 -11.56
C THR A 90 -9.39 -6.09 -10.52
N GLY A 91 -9.48 -4.80 -10.26
CA GLY A 91 -10.42 -4.24 -9.30
C GLY A 91 -10.08 -4.50 -7.85
N GLN A 92 -8.86 -4.96 -7.57
CA GLN A 92 -8.47 -5.34 -6.21
C GLN A 92 -7.69 -4.23 -5.51
N THR A 93 -7.83 -4.21 -4.19
CA THR A 93 -7.01 -3.40 -3.31
C THR A 93 -6.09 -4.34 -2.55
N ILE A 94 -4.79 -4.22 -2.78
CA ILE A 94 -3.82 -5.12 -2.18
C ILE A 94 -3.01 -4.36 -1.14
N VAL A 95 -3.11 -4.82 0.10
CA VAL A 95 -2.41 -4.22 1.25
C VAL A 95 -1.08 -4.96 1.42
N ILE A 96 -0.01 -4.18 1.50
CA ILE A 96 1.33 -4.70 1.77
C ILE A 96 1.90 -3.91 2.95
N ASP A 97 1.68 -4.41 4.17
CA ASP A 97 1.90 -3.66 5.39
C ASP A 97 2.52 -4.48 6.53
N GLY A 98 3.00 -5.67 6.25
CA GLY A 98 3.57 -6.52 7.28
C GLY A 98 2.56 -7.01 8.33
N GLY A 99 1.27 -6.90 8.04
CA GLY A 99 0.20 -7.33 8.94
C GLY A 99 -0.33 -6.22 9.84
N GLU A 100 0.08 -4.98 9.65
CA GLU A 100 -0.29 -3.86 10.53
C GLU A 100 -1.81 -3.68 10.64
N LEU A 101 -2.54 -3.88 9.55
CA LEU A 101 -4.01 -3.74 9.53
C LEU A 101 -4.75 -5.06 9.74
N ALA A 102 -4.03 -6.12 10.01
CA ALA A 102 -4.66 -7.42 10.20
C ALA A 102 -5.55 -7.48 11.45
#